data_a1be774a8b2096a86f6b68a4a3721615
#
_entry.id   a1be774a8b2096a86f6b68a4a3721615
#
_cell.length_a   1.000
_cell.length_b   1.000
_cell.length_c   1.000
_cell.angle_alpha   90.00
_cell.angle_beta   90.00
_cell.angle_gamma   90.00
#
_symmetry.space_group_name_H-M   'P 1'
#
loop_
_entity.id
_entity.type
_entity.pdbx_description
1 polymer ?
#
loop_
_entity_poly.entity_id
_entity_poly.type
_entity_poly.pdbx_seq_one_letter_code
_entity_poly.pdbx_strand_id
1 'polypeptide(L)'
;HRMTPRFPPIFGINTGSLGFLTCLGPKEINRAIECIMRRSFVLSYRSMLSLEIESKMILQPAFNRMGLNDIVISRGSRSQLVRLTVLINNSVLTNYYADGLIIATPTGSTAYSLAAGGPILMPDSGVFVITPICPHVLTNRSTVVSDHSVIEVRLLIPEQEINVTVDGQATHRVSPGETLRLTKAHTALPLAMLPERDFSQVLSQKLKWSGSNL
;
A
#
# COMPACT_ATOMS: atom_id res chain seq x y z
N HIS A 1 -17.91 -18.41 -12.30
CA HIS A 1 -17.67 -17.90 -10.94
C HIS A 1 -16.28 -18.35 -10.51
N ARG A 2 -15.25 -17.53 -10.76
CA ARG A 2 -13.94 -17.74 -10.11
C ARG A 2 -14.15 -17.43 -8.63
N MET A 3 -13.91 -18.42 -7.77
CA MET A 3 -13.92 -18.23 -6.32
C MET A 3 -12.83 -17.19 -5.99
N THR A 4 -13.24 -16.01 -5.57
CA THR A 4 -12.32 -15.02 -5.00
C THR A 4 -11.68 -15.63 -3.76
N PRO A 5 -10.34 -15.60 -3.61
CA PRO A 5 -9.69 -16.10 -2.42
C PRO A 5 -10.25 -15.34 -1.21
N ARG A 6 -10.91 -16.05 -0.31
CA ARG A 6 -11.41 -15.48 0.95
C ARG A 6 -10.34 -15.68 2.00
N PHE A 7 -9.74 -14.61 2.45
CA PHE A 7 -8.88 -14.67 3.63
C PHE A 7 -9.74 -14.93 4.88
N PRO A 8 -9.30 -15.81 5.78
CA PRO A 8 -9.93 -15.89 7.10
C PRO A 8 -9.69 -14.57 7.85
N PRO A 9 -10.58 -14.19 8.78
CA PRO A 9 -10.34 -13.06 9.67
C PRO A 9 -9.02 -13.21 10.42
N ILE A 10 -8.21 -12.14 10.42
CA ILE A 10 -6.90 -12.13 11.08
C ILE A 10 -6.98 -11.25 12.31
N PHE A 11 -6.63 -11.80 13.47
CA PHE A 11 -6.48 -11.06 14.72
C PHE A 11 -4.99 -10.75 14.93
N GLY A 12 -4.60 -9.49 14.80
CA GLY A 12 -3.22 -9.06 14.99
C GLY A 12 -2.86 -8.91 16.46
N ILE A 13 -1.86 -9.67 16.93
CA ILE A 13 -1.30 -9.55 18.28
C ILE A 13 0.09 -8.93 18.17
N ASN A 14 0.30 -7.85 18.90
CA ASN A 14 1.55 -7.13 18.90
C ASN A 14 2.54 -7.75 19.88
N THR A 15 3.72 -8.10 19.44
CA THR A 15 4.81 -8.63 20.29
C THR A 15 5.85 -7.57 20.68
N GLY A 16 5.67 -6.33 20.24
CA GLY A 16 6.56 -5.20 20.51
C GLY A 16 5.78 -3.92 20.79
N SER A 17 6.02 -2.85 20.02
CA SER A 17 5.26 -1.59 20.12
C SER A 17 3.94 -1.69 19.35
N LEU A 18 2.86 -1.06 19.85
CA LEU A 18 1.54 -1.05 19.20
C LEU A 18 1.64 -0.73 17.71
N GLY A 19 0.99 -1.53 16.86
CA GLY A 19 0.91 -1.37 15.41
C GLY A 19 -0.46 -0.92 14.93
N PHE A 20 -0.56 -0.48 13.69
CA PHE A 20 -1.83 -0.11 13.06
C PHE A 20 -2.69 -1.33 12.67
N LEU A 21 -2.07 -2.51 12.60
CA LEU A 21 -2.73 -3.78 12.26
C LEU A 21 -2.95 -4.69 13.48
N THR A 22 -2.54 -4.24 14.65
CA THR A 22 -2.63 -5.02 15.88
C THR A 22 -3.48 -4.29 16.90
N CYS A 23 -4.41 -4.98 17.53
CA CYS A 23 -5.31 -4.39 18.51
C CYS A 23 -5.01 -4.83 19.95
N LEU A 24 -4.13 -5.81 20.15
CA LEU A 24 -3.84 -6.43 21.44
C LEU A 24 -2.34 -6.64 21.63
N GLY A 25 -1.90 -6.58 22.89
CA GLY A 25 -0.57 -7.03 23.31
C GLY A 25 -0.56 -8.50 23.72
N PRO A 26 0.64 -9.09 23.98
CA PRO A 26 0.77 -10.51 24.36
C PRO A 26 0.00 -10.87 25.65
N LYS A 27 -0.13 -9.93 26.57
CA LYS A 27 -0.85 -10.12 27.83
C LYS A 27 -2.37 -10.21 27.67
N GLU A 28 -2.88 -9.80 26.51
CA GLU A 28 -4.31 -9.75 26.20
C GLU A 28 -4.78 -10.91 25.30
N ILE A 29 -3.94 -11.95 25.10
CA ILE A 29 -4.27 -13.10 24.24
C ILE A 29 -5.55 -13.78 24.68
N ASN A 30 -5.75 -13.99 25.99
CA ASN A 30 -6.96 -14.60 26.54
C ASN A 30 -8.21 -13.79 26.17
N ARG A 31 -8.11 -12.46 26.19
CA ARG A 31 -9.18 -11.56 25.75
C ARG A 31 -9.49 -11.72 24.26
N ALA A 32 -8.46 -11.89 23.41
CA ALA A 32 -8.66 -12.18 21.99
C ALA A 32 -9.43 -13.49 21.79
N ILE A 33 -9.04 -14.54 22.51
CA ILE A 33 -9.71 -15.84 22.47
C ILE A 33 -11.18 -15.73 22.92
N GLU A 34 -11.44 -15.04 24.02
CA GLU A 34 -12.82 -14.78 24.48
C GLU A 34 -13.65 -14.03 23.43
N CYS A 35 -13.09 -12.98 22.81
CA CYS A 35 -13.77 -12.24 21.75
C CYS A 35 -14.08 -13.13 20.55
N ILE A 36 -13.18 -14.01 20.16
CA ILE A 36 -13.39 -14.96 19.06
C ILE A 36 -14.51 -15.94 19.43
N MET A 37 -14.45 -16.56 20.63
CA MET A 37 -15.44 -17.52 21.10
C MET A 37 -16.84 -16.92 21.22
N ARG A 38 -16.94 -15.68 21.70
CA ARG A 38 -18.20 -14.93 21.82
C ARG A 38 -18.64 -14.22 20.54
N ARG A 39 -17.83 -14.26 19.49
CA ARG A 39 -18.03 -13.51 18.24
C ARG A 39 -18.24 -12.01 18.46
N SER A 40 -17.60 -11.44 19.47
CA SER A 40 -17.70 -10.04 19.88
C SER A 40 -16.57 -9.18 19.32
N PHE A 41 -16.21 -9.36 18.07
CA PHE A 41 -15.21 -8.56 17.34
C PHE A 41 -15.84 -7.87 16.13
N VAL A 42 -15.22 -6.78 15.68
CA VAL A 42 -15.60 -6.07 14.47
C VAL A 42 -14.64 -6.43 13.36
N LEU A 43 -15.15 -6.62 12.13
CA LEU A 43 -14.32 -6.83 10.95
C LEU A 43 -14.05 -5.50 10.25
N SER A 44 -12.77 -5.15 10.12
CA SER A 44 -12.29 -4.05 9.30
C SER A 44 -11.71 -4.62 8.00
N TYR A 45 -12.40 -4.40 6.89
CA TYR A 45 -11.96 -4.89 5.59
C TYR A 45 -10.92 -3.94 5.00
N ARG A 46 -9.69 -4.42 4.85
CA ARG A 46 -8.57 -3.65 4.32
C ARG A 46 -8.47 -3.83 2.82
N SER A 47 -8.58 -2.73 2.09
CA SER A 47 -8.34 -2.72 0.64
C SER A 47 -6.93 -3.16 0.35
N MET A 48 -6.76 -3.90 -0.75
CA MET A 48 -5.45 -4.36 -1.23
C MET A 48 -5.22 -3.85 -2.65
N LEU A 49 -3.96 -3.64 -3.00
CA LEU A 49 -3.52 -3.37 -4.36
C LEU A 49 -3.26 -4.67 -5.11
N SER A 50 -3.65 -4.73 -6.38
CA SER A 50 -3.22 -5.75 -7.34
C SER A 50 -2.22 -5.12 -8.30
N LEU A 51 -1.05 -5.72 -8.43
CA LEU A 51 -0.04 -5.37 -9.41
C LEU A 51 0.01 -6.44 -10.49
N GLU A 52 -0.17 -6.03 -11.72
CA GLU A 52 0.06 -6.82 -12.93
C GLU A 52 1.15 -6.16 -13.75
N ILE A 53 2.14 -6.93 -14.19
CA ILE A 53 3.17 -6.46 -15.10
C ILE A 53 2.88 -7.03 -16.48
N GLU A 54 2.53 -6.15 -17.40
CA GLU A 54 2.20 -6.49 -18.77
C GLU A 54 3.44 -6.33 -19.64
N SER A 55 3.78 -7.37 -20.40
CA SER A 55 4.82 -7.33 -21.44
C SER A 55 4.19 -7.45 -22.81
N LYS A 56 4.61 -6.59 -23.74
CA LYS A 56 4.18 -6.71 -25.14
C LYS A 56 4.68 -7.98 -25.83
N MET A 57 5.65 -8.67 -25.23
CA MET A 57 6.30 -9.86 -25.80
C MET A 57 5.72 -11.17 -25.25
N ILE A 58 4.89 -11.14 -24.21
CA ILE A 58 4.36 -12.33 -23.54
C ILE A 58 2.84 -12.17 -23.36
N LEU A 59 2.08 -13.18 -23.80
CA LEU A 59 0.60 -13.20 -23.73
C LEU A 59 0.01 -13.34 -22.33
N GLN A 60 0.84 -13.55 -21.31
CA GLN A 60 0.41 -13.65 -19.89
C GLN A 60 1.16 -12.61 -19.06
N PRO A 61 0.52 -12.06 -17.99
CA PRO A 61 1.22 -11.15 -17.08
C PRO A 61 2.46 -11.83 -16.51
N ALA A 62 3.61 -11.20 -16.72
CA ALA A 62 4.90 -11.71 -16.26
C ALA A 62 5.00 -11.79 -14.73
N PHE A 63 4.20 -10.98 -14.04
CA PHE A 63 4.19 -10.90 -12.58
C PHE A 63 2.82 -10.40 -12.11
N ASN A 64 2.19 -11.16 -11.20
CA ASN A 64 0.93 -10.77 -10.58
C ASN A 64 1.05 -10.97 -9.07
N ARG A 65 0.87 -9.91 -8.30
CA ARG A 65 0.94 -9.91 -6.83
C ARG A 65 -0.08 -8.96 -6.23
N MET A 66 -0.47 -9.26 -4.99
CA MET A 66 -1.31 -8.39 -4.17
C MET A 66 -0.51 -7.84 -3.00
N GLY A 67 -0.64 -6.55 -2.74
CA GLY A 67 -0.05 -5.85 -1.60
C GLY A 67 -1.12 -5.32 -0.65
N LEU A 68 -0.86 -5.45 0.64
CA LEU A 68 -1.69 -4.87 1.70
C LEU A 68 -1.31 -3.41 1.97
N ASN A 69 -0.01 -3.12 1.99
CA ASN A 69 0.50 -1.78 2.28
C ASN A 69 0.75 -0.99 0.99
N ASP A 70 1.75 -1.39 0.24
CA ASP A 70 2.24 -0.57 -0.87
C ASP A 70 2.94 -1.38 -1.96
N ILE A 71 3.05 -0.72 -3.10
CA ILE A 71 3.88 -1.13 -4.23
C ILE A 71 4.88 -0.01 -4.46
N VAL A 72 6.15 -0.34 -4.32
CA VAL A 72 7.27 0.60 -4.42
C VAL A 72 8.01 0.36 -5.72
N ILE A 73 8.11 1.40 -6.52
CA ILE A 73 8.94 1.43 -7.73
C ILE A 73 10.20 2.21 -7.39
N SER A 74 11.35 1.58 -7.51
CA SER A 74 12.63 2.17 -7.13
C SER A 74 13.68 1.98 -8.22
N ARG A 75 14.73 2.79 -8.15
CA ARG A 75 15.91 2.61 -9.00
C ARG A 75 16.54 1.22 -8.80
N GLY A 76 17.13 0.70 -9.87
CA GLY A 76 17.94 -0.52 -9.82
C GLY A 76 19.30 -0.28 -9.20
N SER A 77 20.32 -1.00 -9.66
CA SER A 77 21.70 -0.94 -9.15
C SER A 77 22.40 0.40 -9.44
N ARG A 78 21.94 1.14 -10.44
CA ARG A 78 22.53 2.43 -10.82
C ARG A 78 21.91 3.58 -10.02
N SER A 79 22.73 4.53 -9.57
CA SER A 79 22.31 5.71 -8.80
C SER A 79 21.57 6.78 -9.62
N GLN A 80 20.88 6.39 -10.70
CA GLN A 80 20.12 7.32 -11.55
C GLN A 80 18.68 7.42 -11.06
N LEU A 81 18.13 8.64 -11.11
CA LEU A 81 16.71 8.87 -10.81
C LEU A 81 15.81 8.05 -11.72
N VAL A 82 14.75 7.52 -11.18
CA VAL A 82 13.71 6.90 -12.01
C VAL A 82 12.94 7.97 -12.78
N ARG A 83 12.63 7.68 -14.02
CA ARG A 83 11.83 8.53 -14.90
C ARG A 83 10.60 7.75 -15.32
N LEU A 84 9.47 8.13 -14.75
CA LEU A 84 8.21 7.39 -14.85
C LEU A 84 7.11 8.30 -15.38
N THR A 85 6.29 7.78 -16.29
CA THR A 85 5.01 8.37 -16.65
C THR A 85 3.91 7.63 -15.89
N VAL A 86 3.09 8.37 -15.17
CA VAL A 86 1.92 7.82 -14.46
C VAL A 86 0.66 8.23 -15.19
N LEU A 87 -0.20 7.24 -15.45
CA LEU A 87 -1.53 7.45 -16.02
C LEU A 87 -2.60 7.00 -15.03
N ILE A 88 -3.70 7.71 -15.01
CA ILE A 88 -4.92 7.37 -14.26
C ILE A 88 -6.05 7.21 -15.28
N ASN A 89 -6.62 6.01 -15.37
CA ASN A 89 -7.71 5.70 -16.31
C ASN A 89 -7.35 6.11 -17.77
N ASN A 90 -6.15 5.75 -18.21
CA ASN A 90 -5.57 6.07 -19.51
C ASN A 90 -5.21 7.56 -19.75
N SER A 91 -5.47 8.46 -18.80
CA SER A 91 -5.07 9.87 -18.88
C SER A 91 -3.75 10.10 -18.17
N VAL A 92 -2.80 10.78 -18.83
CA VAL A 92 -1.52 11.10 -18.21
C VAL A 92 -1.74 12.04 -17.01
N LEU A 93 -1.32 11.60 -15.83
CA LEU A 93 -1.30 12.44 -14.64
C LEU A 93 -0.07 13.35 -14.65
N THR A 94 1.12 12.76 -14.71
CA THR A 94 2.39 13.50 -14.73
C THR A 94 3.57 12.57 -15.02
N ASN A 95 4.72 13.20 -15.24
CA ASN A 95 6.01 12.52 -15.25
C ASN A 95 6.74 12.75 -13.94
N TYR A 96 7.24 11.68 -13.33
CA TYR A 96 8.02 11.71 -12.11
C TYR A 96 9.51 11.53 -12.41
N TYR A 97 10.32 12.39 -11.79
CA TYR A 97 11.79 12.32 -11.75
C TYR A 97 12.19 12.25 -10.28
N ALA A 98 12.45 11.05 -9.76
CA ALA A 98 12.56 10.80 -8.33
C ALA A 98 13.48 9.61 -8.03
N ASP A 99 13.79 9.35 -6.76
CA ASP A 99 14.45 8.11 -6.33
C ASP A 99 13.51 6.89 -6.45
N GLY A 100 12.21 7.13 -6.43
CA GLY A 100 11.18 6.12 -6.59
C GLY A 100 9.77 6.68 -6.53
N LEU A 101 8.80 5.79 -6.61
CA LEU A 101 7.37 6.09 -6.52
C LEU A 101 6.70 5.01 -5.67
N ILE A 102 5.87 5.43 -4.73
CA ILE A 102 5.07 4.55 -3.87
C ILE A 102 3.62 4.68 -4.28
N ILE A 103 2.94 3.56 -4.50
CA ILE A 103 1.49 3.50 -4.59
C ILE A 103 1.00 2.72 -3.35
N ALA A 104 0.31 3.41 -2.43
CA ALA A 104 -0.09 2.83 -1.16
C ALA A 104 -1.61 2.78 -0.98
N THR A 105 -2.06 1.71 -0.30
CA THR A 105 -3.41 1.60 0.24
C THR A 105 -3.60 2.51 1.45
N PRO A 106 -4.82 2.69 1.96
CA PRO A 106 -5.03 3.36 3.24
C PRO A 106 -4.23 2.72 4.38
N THR A 107 -4.11 1.39 4.40
CA THR A 107 -3.28 0.67 5.37
C THR A 107 -1.81 1.05 5.24
N GLY A 108 -1.27 1.05 4.02
CA GLY A 108 0.12 1.41 3.73
C GLY A 108 0.44 2.90 3.84
N SER A 109 -0.60 3.77 3.91
CA SER A 109 -0.40 5.22 4.09
C SER A 109 0.34 5.55 5.38
N THR A 110 0.31 4.67 6.38
CA THR A 110 1.03 4.79 7.65
C THR A 110 2.37 4.05 7.67
N ALA A 111 2.78 3.46 6.54
CA ALA A 111 4.05 2.74 6.35
C ALA A 111 5.08 3.61 5.58
N TYR A 112 5.65 3.11 4.51
CA TYR A 112 6.70 3.81 3.77
C TYR A 112 6.21 5.11 3.12
N SER A 113 4.95 5.15 2.67
CA SER A 113 4.34 6.36 2.14
C SER A 113 4.39 7.52 3.14
N LEU A 114 4.13 7.28 4.44
CA LEU A 114 4.23 8.30 5.48
C LEU A 114 5.66 8.85 5.61
N ALA A 115 6.66 7.96 5.62
CA ALA A 115 8.06 8.35 5.69
C ALA A 115 8.51 9.17 4.46
N ALA A 116 7.89 8.94 3.30
CA ALA A 116 8.11 9.71 2.08
C ALA A 116 7.28 11.02 2.00
N GLY A 117 6.56 11.38 3.07
CA GLY A 117 5.76 12.61 3.14
C GLY A 117 4.35 12.48 2.55
N GLY A 118 3.85 11.26 2.39
CA GLY A 118 2.48 11.00 1.99
C GLY A 118 1.46 11.31 3.10
N PRO A 119 0.19 11.58 2.75
CA PRO A 119 -0.87 11.79 3.72
C PRO A 119 -1.27 10.49 4.41
N ILE A 120 -1.78 10.62 5.63
CA ILE A 120 -2.44 9.53 6.35
C ILE A 120 -3.86 9.39 5.80
N LEU A 121 -4.24 8.16 5.45
CA LEU A 121 -5.57 7.84 4.95
C LEU A 121 -6.32 6.99 5.96
N MET A 122 -7.62 7.27 6.13
CA MET A 122 -8.49 6.44 6.97
C MET A 122 -8.67 5.05 6.29
N PRO A 123 -8.72 3.96 7.07
CA PRO A 123 -8.75 2.60 6.52
C PRO A 123 -9.88 2.31 5.53
N ASP A 124 -11.00 3.01 5.65
CA ASP A 124 -12.22 2.87 4.88
C ASP A 124 -12.44 3.96 3.82
N SER A 125 -11.42 4.79 3.55
CA SER A 125 -11.55 5.97 2.69
C SER A 125 -11.80 5.68 1.21
N GLY A 126 -11.63 4.43 0.74
CA GLY A 126 -11.88 4.06 -0.67
C GLY A 126 -10.95 4.74 -1.66
N VAL A 127 -9.70 4.99 -1.27
CA VAL A 127 -8.71 5.68 -2.09
C VAL A 127 -7.34 4.98 -2.04
N PHE A 128 -6.48 5.30 -2.99
CA PHE A 128 -5.04 5.02 -2.96
C PHE A 128 -4.26 6.34 -2.96
N VAL A 129 -3.02 6.30 -2.53
CA VAL A 129 -2.11 7.43 -2.60
C VAL A 129 -0.88 7.09 -3.42
N ILE A 130 -0.50 8.01 -4.28
CA ILE A 130 0.72 7.99 -5.10
C ILE A 130 1.68 8.99 -4.49
N THR A 131 2.80 8.51 -3.93
CA THR A 131 3.78 9.32 -3.20
C THR A 131 5.15 9.20 -3.86
N PRO A 132 5.72 10.27 -4.42
CA PRO A 132 7.08 10.25 -4.94
C PRO A 132 8.11 10.21 -3.81
N ILE A 133 9.22 9.50 -4.01
CA ILE A 133 10.36 9.43 -3.09
C ILE A 133 11.41 10.42 -3.58
N CYS A 134 11.72 11.44 -2.78
CA CYS A 134 12.74 12.46 -3.07
C CYS A 134 12.60 13.01 -4.52
N PRO A 135 11.46 13.58 -4.92
CA PRO A 135 11.29 14.09 -6.26
C PRO A 135 12.19 15.31 -6.52
N HIS A 136 12.80 15.36 -7.70
CA HIS A 136 13.62 16.49 -8.11
C HIS A 136 12.79 17.72 -8.56
N VAL A 137 11.52 17.50 -8.91
CA VAL A 137 10.60 18.59 -9.28
C VAL A 137 9.83 19.01 -8.04
N LEU A 138 10.05 20.25 -7.60
CA LEU A 138 9.47 20.78 -6.34
C LEU A 138 7.93 20.83 -6.32
N THR A 139 7.30 20.80 -7.47
CA THR A 139 5.82 20.81 -7.60
C THR A 139 5.21 19.42 -7.48
N ASN A 140 6.02 18.35 -7.56
CA ASN A 140 5.51 16.99 -7.40
C ASN A 140 5.08 16.76 -5.94
N ARG A 141 3.82 16.40 -5.77
CA ARG A 141 3.20 16.13 -4.48
C ARG A 141 2.54 14.76 -4.49
N SER A 142 2.33 14.22 -3.30
CA SER A 142 1.48 13.04 -3.15
C SER A 142 0.08 13.32 -3.68
N THR A 143 -0.45 12.40 -4.47
CA THR A 143 -1.76 12.52 -5.10
C THR A 143 -2.66 11.40 -4.62
N VAL A 144 -3.85 11.74 -4.13
CA VAL A 144 -4.87 10.77 -3.72
C VAL A 144 -5.81 10.52 -4.89
N VAL A 145 -6.06 9.25 -5.19
CA VAL A 145 -6.94 8.81 -6.29
C VAL A 145 -7.96 7.80 -5.77
N SER A 146 -9.10 7.68 -6.44
CA SER A 146 -10.08 6.63 -6.11
C SER A 146 -9.44 5.24 -6.22
N ASP A 147 -9.79 4.33 -5.30
CA ASP A 147 -9.35 2.94 -5.36
C ASP A 147 -9.98 2.15 -6.52
N HIS A 148 -11.00 2.73 -7.19
CA HIS A 148 -11.56 2.21 -8.44
C HIS A 148 -10.76 2.62 -9.68
N SER A 149 -9.76 3.50 -9.54
CA SER A 149 -8.92 3.91 -10.65
C SER A 149 -7.97 2.81 -11.09
N VAL A 150 -7.71 2.78 -12.38
CA VAL A 150 -6.60 2.03 -12.96
C VAL A 150 -5.40 2.95 -13.00
N ILE A 151 -4.33 2.57 -12.29
CA ILE A 151 -3.06 3.30 -12.27
C ILE A 151 -2.09 2.55 -13.17
N GLU A 152 -1.57 3.20 -14.20
CA GLU A 152 -0.51 2.65 -15.02
C GLU A 152 0.78 3.42 -14.79
N VAL A 153 1.88 2.68 -14.66
CA VAL A 153 3.21 3.26 -14.57
C VAL A 153 4.08 2.71 -15.69
N ARG A 154 4.63 3.61 -16.49
CA ARG A 154 5.49 3.30 -17.65
C ARG A 154 6.85 3.93 -17.47
N LEU A 155 7.91 3.24 -17.91
CA LEU A 155 9.23 3.84 -18.00
C LEU A 155 9.24 4.90 -19.10
N LEU A 156 9.72 6.09 -18.76
CA LEU A 156 9.95 7.15 -19.75
C LEU A 156 11.22 6.86 -20.57
N ILE A 157 12.19 6.17 -19.95
CA ILE A 157 13.41 5.68 -20.60
C ILE A 157 13.37 4.15 -20.52
N PRO A 158 13.14 3.45 -21.66
CA PRO A 158 12.96 2.00 -21.67
C PRO A 158 14.15 1.21 -21.13
N GLU A 159 15.37 1.69 -21.31
CA GLU A 159 16.61 1.01 -20.90
C GLU A 159 16.94 1.22 -19.42
N GLN A 160 16.13 1.98 -18.69
CA GLN A 160 16.36 2.24 -17.28
C GLN A 160 16.06 0.99 -16.45
N GLU A 161 16.99 0.63 -15.58
CA GLU A 161 16.80 -0.45 -14.62
C GLU A 161 15.98 0.04 -13.45
N ILE A 162 14.82 -0.55 -13.24
CA ILE A 162 13.98 -0.32 -12.07
C ILE A 162 13.55 -1.63 -11.43
N ASN A 163 13.31 -1.58 -10.14
CA ASN A 163 12.71 -2.66 -9.38
C ASN A 163 11.33 -2.24 -8.89
N VAL A 164 10.40 -3.19 -8.89
CA VAL A 164 9.12 -3.03 -8.23
C VAL A 164 9.03 -4.03 -7.07
N THR A 165 8.65 -3.55 -5.90
CA THR A 165 8.56 -4.35 -4.68
C THR A 165 7.16 -4.24 -4.10
N VAL A 166 6.58 -5.36 -3.68
CA VAL A 166 5.26 -5.44 -3.06
C VAL A 166 5.43 -5.72 -1.57
N ASP A 167 4.90 -4.86 -0.72
CA ASP A 167 4.95 -4.95 0.76
C ASP A 167 6.37 -5.20 1.30
N GLY A 168 7.41 -4.70 0.62
CA GLY A 168 8.80 -4.89 1.01
C GLY A 168 9.34 -6.33 0.89
N GLN A 169 8.57 -7.26 0.31
CA GLN A 169 8.91 -8.70 0.31
C GLN A 169 9.18 -9.25 -1.09
N ALA A 170 8.21 -9.11 -2.00
CA ALA A 170 8.32 -9.66 -3.35
C ALA A 170 8.85 -8.60 -4.30
N THR A 171 10.01 -8.84 -4.91
CA THR A 171 10.65 -7.91 -5.84
C THR A 171 10.71 -8.49 -7.24
N HIS A 172 10.41 -7.65 -8.24
CA HIS A 172 10.57 -7.94 -9.66
C HIS A 172 11.41 -6.84 -10.31
N ARG A 173 12.34 -7.23 -11.19
CA ARG A 173 13.10 -6.30 -12.02
C ARG A 173 12.29 -6.04 -13.28
N VAL A 174 11.94 -4.79 -13.51
CA VAL A 174 11.13 -4.39 -14.67
C VAL A 174 11.99 -4.35 -15.92
N SER A 175 11.53 -5.03 -16.95
CA SER A 175 12.20 -5.11 -18.27
C SER A 175 11.75 -3.97 -19.19
N PRO A 176 12.57 -3.61 -20.19
CA PRO A 176 12.18 -2.65 -21.22
C PRO A 176 10.85 -3.03 -21.90
N GLY A 177 9.94 -2.07 -22.00
CA GLY A 177 8.64 -2.28 -22.63
C GLY A 177 7.55 -2.89 -21.75
N GLU A 178 7.88 -3.25 -20.51
CA GLU A 178 6.89 -3.63 -19.51
C GLU A 178 6.13 -2.41 -18.98
N THR A 179 4.84 -2.62 -18.72
CA THR A 179 3.94 -1.63 -18.09
C THR A 179 3.44 -2.20 -16.78
N LEU A 180 3.54 -1.41 -15.71
CA LEU A 180 2.97 -1.79 -14.42
C LEU A 180 1.53 -1.28 -14.37
N ARG A 181 0.59 -2.21 -14.18
CA ARG A 181 -0.82 -1.93 -14.05
C ARG A 181 -1.25 -2.22 -12.61
N LEU A 182 -1.75 -1.20 -11.93
CA LEU A 182 -2.17 -1.29 -10.54
C LEU A 182 -3.68 -1.01 -10.44
N THR A 183 -4.37 -1.89 -9.74
CA THR A 183 -5.82 -1.80 -9.53
C THR A 183 -6.16 -2.23 -8.11
N LYS A 184 -7.40 -1.99 -7.70
CA LYS A 184 -7.93 -2.60 -6.48
C LYS A 184 -8.01 -4.12 -6.64
N ALA A 185 -7.47 -4.86 -5.69
CA ALA A 185 -7.62 -6.30 -5.67
C ALA A 185 -9.11 -6.70 -5.49
N HIS A 186 -9.51 -7.82 -6.10
CA HIS A 186 -10.88 -8.33 -5.98
C HIS A 186 -11.21 -8.85 -4.58
N THR A 187 -10.24 -8.93 -3.70
CA THR A 187 -10.39 -9.38 -2.32
C THR A 187 -9.86 -8.33 -1.36
N ALA A 188 -10.44 -8.28 -0.17
CA ALA A 188 -9.96 -7.46 0.94
C ALA A 188 -9.49 -8.35 2.08
N LEU A 189 -8.52 -7.90 2.86
CA LEU A 189 -8.08 -8.59 4.06
C LEU A 189 -9.02 -8.26 5.23
N PRO A 190 -9.77 -9.24 5.79
CA PRO A 190 -10.60 -9.01 6.96
C PRO A 190 -9.73 -8.98 8.23
N LEU A 191 -9.55 -7.81 8.81
CA LEU A 191 -8.86 -7.63 10.07
C LEU A 191 -9.87 -7.62 11.22
N ALA A 192 -9.75 -8.57 12.14
CA ALA A 192 -10.58 -8.62 13.34
C ALA A 192 -10.05 -7.61 14.37
N MET A 193 -10.92 -6.75 14.85
CA MET A 193 -10.61 -5.67 15.79
C MET A 193 -11.50 -5.77 17.03
N LEU A 194 -11.01 -5.30 18.17
CA LEU A 194 -11.86 -5.10 19.34
C LEU A 194 -12.81 -3.93 19.09
N PRO A 195 -14.10 -4.01 19.53
CA PRO A 195 -15.09 -2.96 19.30
C PRO A 195 -14.67 -1.59 19.85
N GLU A 196 -13.93 -1.57 20.95
CA GLU A 196 -13.47 -0.35 21.60
C GLU A 196 -12.17 0.24 21.02
N ARG A 197 -11.57 -0.42 20.00
CA ARG A 197 -10.34 0.05 19.35
C ARG A 197 -10.69 0.85 18.10
N ASP A 198 -10.44 2.14 18.17
CA ASP A 198 -10.58 3.06 17.05
C ASP A 198 -9.22 3.38 16.42
N PHE A 199 -9.20 3.48 15.09
CA PHE A 199 -8.00 3.84 14.33
C PHE A 199 -7.42 5.19 14.75
N SER A 200 -8.29 6.19 15.02
CA SER A 200 -7.88 7.53 15.43
C SER A 200 -7.13 7.53 16.75
N GLN A 201 -7.56 6.70 17.70
CA GLN A 201 -6.87 6.53 18.99
C GLN A 201 -5.49 5.91 18.81
N VAL A 202 -5.39 4.85 17.99
CA VAL A 202 -4.10 4.21 17.64
C VAL A 202 -3.18 5.20 16.95
N LEU A 203 -3.71 6.01 16.03
CA LEU A 203 -2.96 7.03 15.31
C LEU A 203 -2.40 8.09 16.26
N SER A 204 -3.25 8.67 17.12
CA SER A 204 -2.85 9.68 18.10
C SER A 204 -1.78 9.16 19.05
N GLN A 205 -1.93 7.92 19.52
CA GLN A 205 -0.95 7.28 20.39
C GLN A 205 0.40 7.04 19.68
N LYS A 206 0.35 6.56 18.43
CA LYS A 206 1.55 6.27 17.63
C LYS A 206 2.33 7.53 17.27
N LEU A 207 1.64 8.57 16.87
CA LEU A 207 2.24 9.84 16.46
C LEU A 207 2.47 10.81 17.62
N LYS A 208 2.11 10.38 18.85
CA LYS A 208 2.23 11.20 20.07
C LYS A 208 1.50 12.55 19.93
N TRP A 209 0.34 12.52 19.28
CA TRP A 209 -0.51 13.70 19.12
C TRP A 209 -1.29 14.04 20.40
N SER A 210 -0.70 13.81 21.57
CA SER A 210 -1.25 14.32 22.81
C SER A 210 -0.98 15.83 22.83
N GLY A 211 -2.01 16.65 22.76
CA GLY A 211 -1.94 18.12 22.87
C GLY A 211 -1.46 18.63 24.22
N SER A 212 -0.75 17.84 24.99
CA SER A 212 -0.18 18.14 26.30
C SER A 212 1.34 18.21 26.23
N ASN A 213 1.86 19.20 25.53
CA ASN A 213 3.15 19.82 25.82
C ASN A 213 2.88 21.27 26.18
N LEU A 214 2.10 21.50 27.24
CA LEU A 214 2.07 22.71 28.03
C LEU A 214 2.33 22.34 29.49
#